data_26fb53a8e8ad37c670cfd6c277fd5c6d
#
_entry.id   26fb53a8e8ad37c670cfd6c277fd5c6d
#
_cell.length_a   1.000
_cell.length_b   1.000
_cell.length_c   1.000
_cell.angle_alpha   90.00
_cell.angle_beta   90.00
_cell.angle_gamma   90.00
#
_symmetry.space_group_name_H-M   'P 1'
#
loop_
_entity.id
_entity.type
_entity.pdbx_description
1 polymer ?
#
loop_
_entity_poly.entity_id
_entity_poly.type
_entity_poly.pdbx_seq_one_letter_code
_entity_poly.pdbx_strand_id
1 'polypeptide(L)'
;MNQAPTLEQNYQEKIKNLEEKIIFYENENKLQKEYIQSLKEQIEFLKEKITNLEKINSNSFSKNQINTIKPMEQLSSNSDFIFSEKEPIHFMAKHHANAIYCLAILKNKRLVSGGYDAKIIVYDKNYTHPELEINEHSAAVTSLIVSSNGNLISSSCDKTLKIFKIEENVKNDKISLNYFLMQTINTNHGNIIIHVRELSCNKLASCSLDTKLNFYLSQNNKYSLEISIDMTKSVYNFLEVPDEKLVLSLNGELKLFDLKTRKIIKELKDISCYADWVNDNLCLIKPNCLITCGNSYIYVVDLVQFKLLNKINTNSNNISLCYWNNKLIVGTNNGMIQEFKVNEEKLSKISFKENCHQNYIWQIINDDAGNLISCSHDNFIKVWNKI
;
A
#
# COMPACT_ATOMS: atom_id res chain seq x y z
N MET A 1 13.92 -16.70 -30.96
CA MET A 1 12.68 -17.14 -30.32
C MET A 1 13.04 -17.43 -28.86
N ASN A 2 12.77 -16.52 -27.96
CA ASN A 2 12.96 -16.78 -26.53
C ASN A 2 11.82 -17.69 -26.08
N GLN A 3 12.15 -18.91 -25.69
CA GLN A 3 11.17 -19.82 -25.07
C GLN A 3 10.73 -19.22 -23.72
N ALA A 4 9.42 -19.25 -23.45
CA ALA A 4 8.92 -18.88 -22.12
C ALA A 4 9.57 -19.78 -21.05
N PRO A 5 9.90 -19.24 -19.87
CA PRO A 5 10.52 -19.99 -18.80
C PRO A 5 9.65 -21.18 -18.39
N THR A 6 10.27 -22.31 -18.12
CA THR A 6 9.56 -23.50 -17.63
C THR A 6 8.96 -23.24 -16.23
N LEU A 7 7.96 -24.01 -15.85
CA LEU A 7 7.34 -23.92 -14.52
C LEU A 7 8.38 -24.10 -13.41
N GLU A 8 9.35 -24.97 -13.63
CA GLU A 8 10.49 -25.20 -12.74
C GLU A 8 11.41 -23.98 -12.63
N GLN A 9 11.75 -23.34 -13.76
CA GLN A 9 12.53 -22.09 -13.77
C GLN A 9 11.82 -20.98 -13.02
N ASN A 10 10.50 -20.86 -13.16
CA ASN A 10 9.71 -19.89 -12.41
C ASN A 10 9.73 -20.15 -10.88
N TYR A 11 9.72 -21.41 -10.46
CA TYR A 11 9.86 -21.75 -9.05
C TYR A 11 11.26 -21.50 -8.51
N GLN A 12 12.31 -21.79 -9.26
CA GLN A 12 13.69 -21.49 -8.89
C GLN A 12 13.93 -19.99 -8.71
N GLU A 13 13.43 -19.17 -9.63
CA GLU A 13 13.52 -17.71 -9.52
C GLU A 13 12.75 -17.19 -8.30
N LYS A 14 11.59 -17.78 -8.01
CA LYS A 14 10.80 -17.42 -6.83
C LYS A 14 11.51 -17.80 -5.51
N ILE A 15 12.17 -18.95 -5.46
CA ILE A 15 12.98 -19.36 -4.32
C ILE A 15 14.13 -18.35 -4.11
N LYS A 16 14.88 -18.02 -5.16
CA LYS A 16 15.97 -17.05 -5.10
C LYS A 16 15.50 -15.70 -4.53
N ASN A 17 14.38 -15.20 -5.01
CA ASN A 17 13.79 -13.95 -4.52
C ASN A 17 13.39 -14.02 -3.03
N LEU A 18 12.93 -15.17 -2.55
CA LEU A 18 12.58 -15.37 -1.13
C LEU A 18 13.84 -15.47 -0.26
N GLU A 19 14.90 -16.11 -0.73
CA GLU A 19 16.19 -16.19 -0.02
C GLU A 19 16.85 -14.81 0.11
N GLU A 20 16.82 -14.00 -0.95
CA GLU A 20 17.30 -12.60 -0.89
C GLU A 20 16.51 -11.77 0.13
N LYS A 21 15.19 -11.98 0.25
CA LYS A 21 14.35 -11.34 1.28
C LYS A 21 14.73 -11.79 2.69
N ILE A 22 14.99 -13.07 2.91
CA ILE A 22 15.42 -13.58 4.22
C ILE A 22 16.72 -12.90 4.65
N ILE A 23 17.72 -12.84 3.76
CA ILE A 23 19.01 -12.18 4.04
C ILE A 23 18.80 -10.70 4.40
N PHE A 24 17.92 -10.02 3.66
CA PHE A 24 17.56 -8.63 3.93
C PHE A 24 16.98 -8.45 5.35
N TYR A 25 16.00 -9.28 5.73
CA TYR A 25 15.34 -9.17 7.02
C TYR A 25 16.20 -9.67 8.20
N GLU A 26 17.09 -10.64 8.00
CA GLU A 26 18.04 -11.11 9.02
C GLU A 26 19.05 -10.02 9.42
N ASN A 27 19.37 -9.12 8.50
CA ASN A 27 20.28 -7.99 8.75
C ASN A 27 19.60 -6.80 9.46
N GLU A 28 18.26 -6.69 9.44
CA GLU A 28 17.57 -5.50 9.92
C GLU A 28 16.97 -5.57 11.33
N ASN A 29 16.59 -6.71 11.89
CA ASN A 29 16.10 -6.74 13.28
C ASN A 29 15.69 -8.10 13.86
N LYS A 30 15.90 -8.20 15.19
CA LYS A 30 15.44 -9.28 16.09
C LYS A 30 13.91 -9.46 16.16
N LEU A 31 13.12 -8.52 15.64
CA LEU A 31 11.65 -8.47 15.74
C LEU A 31 10.91 -9.21 14.61
N GLN A 32 11.63 -9.73 13.62
CA GLN A 32 11.00 -10.36 12.45
C GLN A 32 11.15 -11.88 12.40
N LYS A 33 11.43 -12.53 13.51
CA LYS A 33 11.61 -14.00 13.56
C LYS A 33 10.41 -14.77 12.96
N GLU A 34 9.20 -14.33 13.22
CA GLU A 34 7.99 -14.98 12.72
C GLU A 34 7.84 -14.84 11.20
N TYR A 35 8.20 -13.69 10.64
CA TYR A 35 8.15 -13.47 9.20
C TYR A 35 9.25 -14.24 8.45
N ILE A 36 10.48 -14.25 8.97
CA ILE A 36 11.57 -15.07 8.44
C ILE A 36 11.18 -16.55 8.47
N GLN A 37 10.54 -17.01 9.54
CA GLN A 37 10.04 -18.38 9.63
C GLN A 37 9.00 -18.68 8.54
N SER A 38 8.06 -17.78 8.29
CA SER A 38 7.06 -17.92 7.22
C SER A 38 7.70 -17.97 5.82
N LEU A 39 8.75 -17.18 5.58
CA LEU A 39 9.49 -17.23 4.31
C LEU A 39 10.22 -18.57 4.13
N LYS A 40 10.82 -19.10 5.18
CA LYS A 40 11.47 -20.42 5.17
C LYS A 40 10.48 -21.54 4.86
N GLU A 41 9.29 -21.50 5.43
CA GLU A 41 8.21 -22.45 5.13
C GLU A 41 7.73 -22.37 3.66
N GLN A 42 7.64 -21.17 3.08
CA GLN A 42 7.33 -21.00 1.66
C GLN A 42 8.41 -21.58 0.75
N ILE A 43 9.67 -21.40 1.09
CA ILE A 43 10.80 -21.99 0.35
C ILE A 43 10.72 -23.52 0.38
N GLU A 44 10.49 -24.12 1.54
CA GLU A 44 10.39 -25.59 1.66
C GLU A 44 9.21 -26.13 0.84
N PHE A 45 8.05 -25.47 0.86
CA PHE A 45 6.91 -25.83 0.03
C PHE A 45 7.21 -25.78 -1.48
N LEU A 46 7.95 -24.75 -1.93
CA LEU A 46 8.35 -24.63 -3.34
C LEU A 46 9.37 -25.69 -3.75
N LYS A 47 10.31 -26.03 -2.88
CA LYS A 47 11.28 -27.13 -3.10
C LYS A 47 10.57 -28.48 -3.22
N GLU A 48 9.57 -28.75 -2.39
CA GLU A 48 8.74 -29.95 -2.49
C GLU A 48 7.99 -30.00 -3.83
N LYS A 49 7.45 -28.89 -4.31
CA LYS A 49 6.82 -28.79 -5.64
C LYS A 49 7.79 -29.08 -6.78
N ILE A 50 9.02 -28.56 -6.73
CA ILE A 50 10.08 -28.86 -7.72
C ILE A 50 10.38 -30.35 -7.71
N THR A 51 10.60 -30.95 -6.55
CA THR A 51 10.89 -32.39 -6.42
C THR A 51 9.75 -33.25 -7.00
N ASN A 52 8.51 -32.84 -6.83
CA ASN A 52 7.36 -33.53 -7.40
C ASN A 52 7.27 -33.37 -8.93
N LEU A 53 7.63 -32.19 -9.48
CA LEU A 53 7.72 -32.00 -10.93
C LEU A 53 8.86 -32.83 -11.56
N GLU A 54 10.02 -32.92 -10.91
CA GLU A 54 11.14 -33.76 -11.34
C GLU A 54 10.74 -35.25 -11.38
N LYS A 55 9.99 -35.74 -10.37
CA LYS A 55 9.46 -37.10 -10.35
C LYS A 55 8.44 -37.34 -11.47
N ILE A 56 7.60 -36.37 -11.80
CA ILE A 56 6.64 -36.46 -12.91
C ILE A 56 7.37 -36.51 -14.24
N ASN A 57 8.41 -35.67 -14.43
CA ASN A 57 9.24 -35.63 -15.63
C ASN A 57 10.06 -36.92 -15.81
N SER A 58 10.56 -37.49 -14.73
CA SER A 58 11.31 -38.78 -14.79
C SER A 58 10.38 -39.96 -15.09
N ASN A 59 9.10 -39.92 -14.76
CA ASN A 59 8.13 -40.96 -15.05
C ASN A 59 7.44 -40.82 -16.43
N SER A 60 7.62 -39.69 -17.13
CA SER A 60 6.95 -39.40 -18.40
C SER A 60 7.72 -39.88 -19.65
N PHE A 61 8.79 -40.69 -19.52
CA PHE A 61 9.46 -41.31 -20.64
C PHE A 61 8.83 -42.64 -21.12
N SER A 62 7.56 -42.87 -20.83
CA SER A 62 6.83 -43.98 -21.45
C SER A 62 5.42 -43.55 -21.90
N LYS A 63 5.36 -43.27 -23.21
CA LYS A 63 4.20 -43.33 -24.13
C LYS A 63 2.94 -42.46 -23.89
N ASN A 64 2.80 -41.51 -24.82
CA ASN A 64 1.60 -41.11 -25.55
C ASN A 64 0.24 -41.32 -24.89
N GLN A 65 -0.37 -40.21 -24.45
CA GLN A 65 -1.76 -39.88 -24.82
C GLN A 65 -2.00 -38.40 -24.61
N ILE A 66 -2.12 -37.68 -25.73
CA ILE A 66 -2.64 -36.32 -25.79
C ILE A 66 -4.14 -36.42 -25.53
N ASN A 67 -4.60 -36.01 -24.38
CA ASN A 67 -6.02 -35.72 -24.15
C ASN A 67 -6.18 -34.21 -24.03
N THR A 68 -6.86 -33.66 -25.01
CA THR A 68 -7.34 -32.32 -25.19
C THR A 68 -8.00 -31.74 -23.93
N ILE A 69 -7.40 -30.72 -23.36
CA ILE A 69 -8.05 -29.84 -22.41
C ILE A 69 -8.99 -28.94 -23.22
N LYS A 70 -10.29 -29.07 -22.98
CA LYS A 70 -11.31 -28.16 -23.53
C LYS A 70 -11.02 -26.73 -23.04
N PRO A 71 -11.15 -25.72 -23.91
CA PRO A 71 -11.09 -24.33 -23.51
C PRO A 71 -12.28 -24.00 -22.60
N MET A 72 -12.02 -23.35 -21.48
CA MET A 72 -13.10 -22.74 -20.68
C MET A 72 -13.84 -21.73 -21.54
N GLU A 73 -15.15 -21.89 -21.56
CA GLU A 73 -16.08 -21.06 -22.31
C GLU A 73 -15.88 -19.58 -22.03
N GLN A 74 -15.86 -18.82 -23.10
CA GLN A 74 -15.93 -17.37 -23.14
C GLN A 74 -17.20 -16.89 -22.43
N LEU A 75 -17.04 -16.22 -21.30
CA LEU A 75 -18.09 -15.38 -20.76
C LEU A 75 -18.21 -14.11 -21.61
N SER A 76 -19.39 -13.94 -22.17
CA SER A 76 -19.79 -12.88 -23.09
C SER A 76 -19.39 -11.49 -22.65
N SER A 77 -18.77 -10.76 -23.57
CA SER A 77 -18.41 -9.37 -23.53
C SER A 77 -19.62 -8.45 -23.36
N ASN A 78 -19.79 -7.89 -22.18
CA ASN A 78 -20.32 -6.55 -22.05
C ASN A 78 -19.14 -5.62 -21.79
N SER A 79 -19.05 -4.53 -22.55
CA SER A 79 -17.95 -3.58 -22.65
C SER A 79 -17.76 -2.69 -21.42
N ASP A 80 -17.77 -3.26 -20.25
CA ASP A 80 -17.30 -2.64 -19.03
C ASP A 80 -15.82 -2.95 -18.88
N PHE A 81 -15.03 -1.99 -19.29
CA PHE A 81 -13.61 -1.83 -19.21
C PHE A 81 -12.85 -2.77 -18.28
N ILE A 82 -11.82 -3.35 -18.74
CA ILE A 82 -10.97 -4.32 -18.04
C ILE A 82 -9.54 -3.78 -17.94
N PHE A 83 -9.09 -3.50 -16.68
CA PHE A 83 -7.73 -3.05 -16.39
C PHE A 83 -6.66 -4.03 -16.94
N SER A 84 -7.01 -5.31 -17.12
CA SER A 84 -6.10 -6.35 -17.63
C SER A 84 -5.56 -6.08 -19.05
N GLU A 85 -6.22 -5.24 -19.84
CA GLU A 85 -5.85 -4.97 -21.24
C GLU A 85 -4.97 -3.74 -21.43
N LYS A 86 -4.72 -2.93 -20.37
CA LYS A 86 -3.94 -1.70 -20.49
C LYS A 86 -2.51 -1.85 -20.01
N GLU A 87 -1.60 -1.28 -20.79
CA GLU A 87 -0.23 -1.05 -20.36
C GLU A 87 -0.11 0.31 -19.66
N PRO A 88 0.79 0.47 -18.71
CA PRO A 88 1.04 1.75 -18.09
C PRO A 88 1.56 2.75 -19.11
N ILE A 89 1.05 3.99 -19.05
CA ILE A 89 1.48 5.06 -19.98
C ILE A 89 2.86 5.59 -19.62
N HIS A 90 3.22 5.58 -18.35
CA HIS A 90 4.52 6.03 -17.87
C HIS A 90 5.10 5.06 -16.85
N PHE A 91 6.39 4.80 -17.03
CA PHE A 91 7.25 4.13 -16.07
C PHE A 91 8.22 5.17 -15.53
N MET A 92 8.07 5.59 -14.29
CA MET A 92 9.09 6.39 -13.64
C MET A 92 10.15 5.46 -13.06
N ALA A 93 11.22 5.24 -13.84
CA ALA A 93 12.26 4.30 -13.51
C ALA A 93 13.25 4.87 -12.49
N LYS A 94 13.46 4.15 -11.39
CA LYS A 94 14.66 4.19 -10.53
C LYS A 94 15.17 5.57 -10.08
N HIS A 95 14.28 6.50 -9.78
CA HIS A 95 14.68 7.72 -9.10
C HIS A 95 14.92 7.48 -7.61
N HIS A 96 14.20 6.52 -7.03
CA HIS A 96 14.52 5.96 -5.72
C HIS A 96 15.54 4.81 -5.85
N ALA A 97 16.50 4.76 -4.93
CA ALA A 97 17.50 3.70 -4.88
C ALA A 97 16.92 2.36 -4.37
N ASN A 98 15.73 2.40 -3.74
CA ASN A 98 15.08 1.25 -3.13
C ASN A 98 13.54 1.40 -3.17
N ALA A 99 12.82 0.51 -2.49
CA ALA A 99 11.36 0.45 -2.41
C ALA A 99 10.69 1.81 -2.23
N ILE A 100 9.59 2.03 -2.95
CA ILE A 100 8.76 3.22 -2.82
C ILE A 100 7.53 2.84 -2.01
N TYR A 101 7.35 3.48 -0.85
CA TYR A 101 6.32 3.12 0.10
C TYR A 101 5.05 3.94 0.00
N CYS A 102 5.17 5.21 -0.35
CA CYS A 102 4.04 6.13 -0.32
C CYS A 102 4.06 7.16 -1.45
N LEU A 103 2.87 7.60 -1.80
CA LEU A 103 2.59 8.59 -2.82
C LEU A 103 1.66 9.67 -2.27
N ALA A 104 1.80 10.88 -2.77
CA ALA A 104 0.84 11.97 -2.57
C ALA A 104 0.78 12.85 -3.82
N ILE A 105 -0.31 13.60 -3.98
CA ILE A 105 -0.45 14.57 -5.06
C ILE A 105 -0.58 15.96 -4.46
N LEU A 106 0.33 16.86 -4.81
CA LEU A 106 0.30 18.25 -4.40
C LEU A 106 -0.89 19.00 -5.02
N LYS A 107 -1.33 20.09 -4.38
CA LYS A 107 -2.40 20.94 -4.92
C LYS A 107 -2.12 21.47 -6.33
N ASN A 108 -0.85 21.63 -6.70
CA ASN A 108 -0.41 22.01 -8.04
C ASN A 108 -0.30 20.82 -9.01
N LYS A 109 -0.87 19.65 -8.66
CA LYS A 109 -0.96 18.41 -9.44
C LYS A 109 0.37 17.71 -9.71
N ARG A 110 1.39 17.95 -8.92
CA ARG A 110 2.63 17.20 -8.95
C ARG A 110 2.54 15.97 -8.08
N LEU A 111 3.06 14.86 -8.56
CA LEU A 111 3.19 13.65 -7.78
C LEU A 111 4.39 13.76 -6.85
N VAL A 112 4.24 13.20 -5.66
CA VAL A 112 5.32 13.07 -4.67
C VAL A 112 5.41 11.63 -4.26
N SER A 113 6.63 11.10 -4.15
CA SER A 113 6.89 9.76 -3.63
C SER A 113 7.83 9.79 -2.43
N GLY A 114 7.67 8.84 -1.53
CA GLY A 114 8.57 8.60 -0.40
C GLY A 114 9.02 7.14 -0.37
N GLY A 115 10.29 6.91 -0.08
CA GLY A 115 10.90 5.60 -0.22
C GLY A 115 11.72 5.13 0.98
N TYR A 116 12.15 3.88 0.89
CA TYR A 116 13.07 3.25 1.84
C TYR A 116 14.42 3.94 1.90
N ASP A 117 14.84 4.59 0.83
CA ASP A 117 16.08 5.36 0.72
C ASP A 117 16.05 6.70 1.49
N ALA A 118 15.03 6.92 2.31
CA ALA A 118 14.80 8.13 3.10
C ALA A 118 14.53 9.41 2.27
N LYS A 119 14.38 9.29 0.96
CA LYS A 119 14.14 10.41 0.05
C LYS A 119 12.66 10.67 -0.14
N ILE A 120 12.35 11.94 -0.39
CA ILE A 120 11.07 12.36 -0.95
C ILE A 120 11.37 12.99 -2.31
N ILE A 121 10.68 12.56 -3.35
CA ILE A 121 10.88 13.04 -4.72
C ILE A 121 9.59 13.66 -5.24
N VAL A 122 9.68 14.87 -5.77
CA VAL A 122 8.57 15.57 -6.43
C VAL A 122 8.78 15.52 -7.93
N TYR A 123 7.75 15.10 -8.64
CA TYR A 123 7.76 14.94 -10.10
C TYR A 123 7.02 16.09 -10.78
N ASP A 124 7.30 16.25 -12.07
CA ASP A 124 6.59 17.20 -12.92
C ASP A 124 5.08 16.87 -13.04
N LYS A 125 4.30 17.80 -13.58
CA LYS A 125 2.84 17.66 -13.71
C LYS A 125 2.38 16.55 -14.66
N ASN A 126 3.28 16.05 -15.49
CA ASN A 126 3.02 14.95 -16.44
C ASN A 126 3.54 13.62 -15.91
N TYR A 127 4.14 13.61 -14.72
CA TYR A 127 4.74 12.41 -14.09
C TYR A 127 5.83 11.76 -14.94
N THR A 128 6.70 12.56 -15.58
CA THR A 128 7.73 12.08 -16.52
C THR A 128 9.14 12.14 -15.94
N HIS A 129 9.45 13.13 -15.11
CA HIS A 129 10.78 13.33 -14.53
C HIS A 129 10.72 13.98 -13.15
N PRO A 130 11.74 13.75 -12.30
CA PRO A 130 11.84 14.40 -11.02
C PRO A 130 12.24 15.89 -11.19
N GLU A 131 11.57 16.77 -10.43
CA GLU A 131 11.88 18.19 -10.39
C GLU A 131 12.55 18.62 -9.07
N LEU A 132 12.32 17.86 -7.99
CA LEU A 132 12.86 18.17 -6.67
C LEU A 132 13.11 16.92 -5.87
N GLU A 133 14.25 16.84 -5.20
CA GLU A 133 14.62 15.80 -4.23
C GLU A 133 14.78 16.42 -2.85
N ILE A 134 14.18 15.82 -1.82
CA ILE A 134 14.21 16.25 -0.43
C ILE A 134 14.88 15.16 0.40
N ASN A 135 16.03 15.45 0.99
CA ASN A 135 16.87 14.53 1.76
C ASN A 135 16.92 14.91 3.24
N GLU A 136 15.76 15.06 3.86
CA GLU A 136 15.65 15.53 5.25
C GLU A 136 15.50 14.40 6.27
N HIS A 137 14.93 13.25 5.87
CA HIS A 137 14.80 12.10 6.75
C HIS A 137 16.08 11.26 6.80
N SER A 138 16.34 10.64 7.96
CA SER A 138 17.50 9.74 8.15
C SER A 138 17.16 8.26 8.00
N ALA A 139 15.88 7.94 7.78
CA ALA A 139 15.40 6.59 7.54
C ALA A 139 14.16 6.63 6.62
N ALA A 140 13.67 5.44 6.23
CA ALA A 140 12.59 5.28 5.27
C ALA A 140 11.38 6.20 5.53
N VAL A 141 10.86 6.80 4.46
CA VAL A 141 9.63 7.59 4.48
C VAL A 141 8.45 6.64 4.32
N THR A 142 7.58 6.59 5.32
CA THR A 142 6.50 5.59 5.42
C THR A 142 5.14 6.09 4.96
N SER A 143 4.87 7.38 5.10
CA SER A 143 3.61 8.00 4.65
C SER A 143 3.82 9.44 4.23
N LEU A 144 3.05 9.86 3.24
CA LEU A 144 3.00 11.23 2.73
C LEU A 144 1.54 11.68 2.67
N ILE A 145 1.28 12.89 3.12
CA ILE A 145 -0.01 13.55 2.95
C ILE A 145 0.19 15.01 2.52
N VAL A 146 -0.81 15.56 1.87
CA VAL A 146 -0.90 16.99 1.60
C VAL A 146 -2.00 17.55 2.47
N SER A 147 -1.63 18.44 3.38
CA SER A 147 -2.56 19.04 4.33
C SER A 147 -3.54 20.02 3.66
N SER A 148 -4.60 20.35 4.36
CA SER A 148 -5.64 21.28 3.91
C SER A 148 -5.08 22.66 3.51
N ASN A 149 -4.01 23.11 4.14
CA ASN A 149 -3.29 24.35 3.80
C ASN A 149 -2.23 24.18 2.68
N GLY A 150 -2.07 22.96 2.12
CA GLY A 150 -1.18 22.67 1.00
C GLY A 150 0.25 22.30 1.35
N ASN A 151 0.58 22.17 2.63
CA ASN A 151 1.90 21.68 3.03
C ASN A 151 2.01 20.17 2.83
N LEU A 152 3.17 19.71 2.42
CA LEU A 152 3.50 18.29 2.41
C LEU A 152 3.92 17.87 3.82
N ILE A 153 3.35 16.80 4.32
CA ILE A 153 3.69 16.20 5.61
C ILE A 153 4.13 14.77 5.39
N SER A 154 5.26 14.41 5.96
CA SER A 154 5.83 13.07 5.89
C SER A 154 5.97 12.44 7.27
N SER A 155 5.85 11.12 7.32
CA SER A 155 6.26 10.30 8.47
C SER A 155 7.39 9.36 8.07
N SER A 156 8.20 8.94 9.06
CA SER A 156 9.39 8.14 8.78
C SER A 156 9.69 7.12 9.88
N CYS A 157 10.48 6.13 9.49
CA CYS A 157 11.15 5.21 10.39
C CYS A 157 12.14 5.91 11.35
N ASP A 158 12.56 7.14 11.05
CA ASP A 158 13.38 7.96 11.94
C ASP A 158 12.61 8.53 13.15
N LYS A 159 11.31 8.16 13.28
CA LYS A 159 10.41 8.55 14.37
C LYS A 159 10.03 10.02 14.40
N THR A 160 10.20 10.72 13.28
CA THR A 160 9.81 12.11 13.11
C THR A 160 8.67 12.27 12.11
N LEU A 161 7.90 13.36 12.28
CA LEU A 161 7.09 13.94 11.23
C LEU A 161 7.79 15.21 10.75
N LYS A 162 7.80 15.43 9.44
CA LYS A 162 8.34 16.65 8.85
C LYS A 162 7.31 17.35 7.99
N ILE A 163 7.29 18.67 8.07
CA ILE A 163 6.35 19.52 7.36
C ILE A 163 7.11 20.40 6.41
N PHE A 164 6.76 20.32 5.13
CA PHE A 164 7.42 21.07 4.08
C PHE A 164 6.43 21.99 3.37
N LYS A 165 6.88 23.18 3.07
CA LYS A 165 6.25 24.06 2.08
C LYS A 165 7.01 23.91 0.77
N ILE A 166 6.31 23.60 -0.31
CA ILE A 166 6.91 23.50 -1.65
C ILE A 166 6.43 24.71 -2.44
N GLU A 167 7.34 25.44 -3.02
CA GLU A 167 7.08 26.66 -3.77
C GLU A 167 7.61 26.57 -5.20
N GLU A 168 6.83 27.11 -6.13
CA GLU A 168 7.24 27.30 -7.53
C GLU A 168 7.87 28.68 -7.69
N ASN A 169 9.09 28.72 -8.21
CA ASN A 169 9.74 29.94 -8.60
C ASN A 169 9.78 30.04 -10.12
N VAL A 170 9.23 31.10 -10.67
CA VAL A 170 9.25 31.37 -12.11
C VAL A 170 10.29 32.46 -12.37
N LYS A 171 11.35 32.13 -13.12
CA LYS A 171 12.34 33.09 -13.61
C LYS A 171 12.60 32.85 -15.10
N ASN A 172 12.45 33.90 -15.90
CA ASN A 172 12.69 33.83 -17.34
C ASN A 172 11.95 32.66 -18.01
N ASP A 173 10.66 32.50 -17.73
CA ASP A 173 9.78 31.42 -18.20
C ASP A 173 10.21 29.98 -17.81
N LYS A 174 11.20 29.84 -16.93
CA LYS A 174 11.59 28.57 -16.34
C LYS A 174 10.98 28.42 -14.96
N ILE A 175 10.29 27.31 -14.75
CA ILE A 175 9.76 26.91 -13.46
C ILE A 175 10.82 26.08 -12.75
N SER A 176 11.12 26.44 -11.50
CA SER A 176 11.94 25.63 -10.59
C SER A 176 11.19 25.44 -9.28
N LEU A 177 11.39 24.32 -8.63
CA LEU A 177 10.81 24.03 -7.32
C LEU A 177 11.86 24.26 -6.23
N ASN A 178 11.40 24.83 -5.12
CA ASN A 178 12.13 24.87 -3.87
C ASN A 178 11.28 24.33 -2.74
N TYR A 179 11.90 23.84 -1.69
CA TYR A 179 11.20 23.44 -0.47
C TYR A 179 11.75 24.22 0.74
N PHE A 180 10.89 24.35 1.74
CA PHE A 180 11.25 24.88 3.05
C PHE A 180 10.79 23.87 4.09
N LEU A 181 11.71 23.39 4.92
CA LEU A 181 11.39 22.60 6.10
C LEU A 181 10.78 23.52 7.16
N MET A 182 9.45 23.48 7.29
CA MET A 182 8.71 24.35 8.21
C MET A 182 8.80 23.87 9.65
N GLN A 183 8.79 22.53 9.84
CA GLN A 183 8.85 21.93 11.16
C GLN A 183 9.33 20.48 11.09
N THR A 184 10.15 20.10 12.08
CA THR A 184 10.38 18.70 12.46
C THR A 184 9.68 18.46 13.79
N ILE A 185 8.80 17.46 13.86
CA ILE A 185 8.12 17.04 15.08
C ILE A 185 8.78 15.76 15.57
N ASN A 186 9.42 15.82 16.73
CA ASN A 186 9.87 14.66 17.47
C ASN A 186 8.64 14.06 18.18
N THR A 187 8.15 12.95 17.67
CA THR A 187 6.81 12.45 18.00
C THR A 187 6.70 11.72 19.32
N ASN A 188 7.82 11.45 20.01
CA ASN A 188 7.89 10.57 21.18
C ASN A 188 7.42 9.13 20.91
N HIS A 189 7.32 8.71 19.63
CA HIS A 189 7.13 7.31 19.30
C HIS A 189 8.39 6.50 19.63
N GLY A 190 8.21 5.37 20.31
CA GLY A 190 9.29 4.43 20.66
C GLY A 190 9.76 3.59 19.47
N ASN A 191 8.94 3.47 18.42
CA ASN A 191 9.21 2.69 17.23
C ASN A 191 8.86 3.51 15.97
N ILE A 192 9.01 2.90 14.79
CA ILE A 192 8.74 3.53 13.49
C ILE A 192 7.31 4.06 13.41
N ILE A 193 7.14 5.19 12.77
CA ILE A 193 5.82 5.73 12.44
C ILE A 193 5.37 5.10 11.13
N ILE A 194 4.17 4.55 11.09
CA ILE A 194 3.63 3.90 9.89
C ILE A 194 2.83 4.87 9.06
N HIS A 195 1.87 5.56 9.67
CA HIS A 195 1.03 6.54 8.98
C HIS A 195 0.91 7.84 9.74
N VAL A 196 0.72 8.91 8.97
CA VAL A 196 0.27 10.23 9.42
C VAL A 196 -0.95 10.63 8.61
N ARG A 197 -1.96 11.24 9.25
CA ARG A 197 -3.14 11.79 8.58
C ARG A 197 -3.55 13.11 9.22
N GLU A 198 -4.04 14.03 8.39
CA GLU A 198 -4.77 15.21 8.86
C GLU A 198 -6.22 14.82 9.11
N LEU A 199 -6.77 15.22 10.24
CA LEU A 199 -8.14 14.97 10.63
C LEU A 199 -9.01 16.19 10.32
N SER A 200 -10.32 16.01 10.19
CA SER A 200 -11.29 17.06 9.88
C SER A 200 -11.29 18.21 10.89
N CYS A 201 -10.81 17.96 12.13
CA CYS A 201 -10.68 18.97 13.19
C CYS A 201 -9.35 19.77 13.12
N ASN A 202 -8.64 19.78 11.98
CA ASN A 202 -7.33 20.42 11.77
C ASN A 202 -6.24 19.92 12.72
N LYS A 203 -6.36 18.68 13.20
CA LYS A 203 -5.34 17.99 13.96
C LYS A 203 -4.57 17.06 13.05
N LEU A 204 -3.31 16.75 13.40
CA LEU A 204 -2.64 15.59 12.85
C LEU A 204 -2.80 14.41 13.81
N ALA A 205 -2.82 13.22 13.25
CA ALA A 205 -2.64 11.99 14.00
C ALA A 205 -1.55 11.14 13.34
N SER A 206 -0.79 10.41 14.17
CA SER A 206 0.19 9.42 13.70
C SER A 206 0.07 8.12 14.47
N CYS A 207 0.28 7.00 13.78
CA CYS A 207 0.31 5.68 14.40
C CYS A 207 1.66 4.99 14.18
N SER A 208 1.99 4.07 15.08
CA SER A 208 3.29 3.43 15.13
C SER A 208 3.20 1.98 15.59
N LEU A 209 4.26 1.22 15.31
CA LEU A 209 4.47 -0.12 15.87
C LEU A 209 4.70 -0.12 17.39
N ASP A 210 4.88 1.05 18.01
CA ASP A 210 5.01 1.19 19.46
C ASP A 210 3.68 1.12 20.21
N THR A 211 2.60 0.69 19.56
CA THR A 211 1.24 0.61 20.06
C THR A 211 0.53 1.94 20.28
N LYS A 212 1.17 3.08 20.00
CA LYS A 212 0.61 4.40 20.29
C LYS A 212 -0.05 5.03 19.06
N LEU A 213 -1.11 5.75 19.35
CA LEU A 213 -1.77 6.70 18.46
C LEU A 213 -1.57 8.11 19.06
N ASN A 214 -0.86 8.96 18.35
CA ASN A 214 -0.53 10.31 18.77
C ASN A 214 -1.40 11.33 18.04
N PHE A 215 -1.84 12.34 18.77
CA PHE A 215 -2.58 13.48 18.22
C PHE A 215 -1.81 14.77 18.44
N TYR A 216 -1.82 15.64 17.43
CA TYR A 216 -1.09 16.90 17.44
C TYR A 216 -2.05 18.05 17.14
N LEU A 217 -1.98 19.10 17.96
CA LEU A 217 -2.71 20.34 17.75
C LEU A 217 -1.91 21.30 16.88
N SER A 218 -2.59 21.96 15.95
CA SER A 218 -2.03 23.07 15.19
C SER A 218 -2.28 24.39 15.90
N GLN A 219 -1.20 25.10 16.24
CA GLN A 219 -1.25 26.47 16.79
C GLN A 219 -0.21 27.33 16.06
N ASN A 220 -0.65 28.46 15.50
CA ASN A 220 0.24 29.38 14.76
C ASN A 220 1.05 28.68 13.66
N ASN A 221 0.42 27.78 12.89
CA ASN A 221 1.03 26.95 11.86
C ASN A 221 2.14 25.99 12.35
N LYS A 222 2.19 25.72 13.65
CA LYS A 222 3.04 24.69 14.25
C LYS A 222 2.22 23.64 14.93
N TYR A 223 2.67 22.39 14.81
CA TYR A 223 2.05 21.25 15.47
C TYR A 223 2.81 20.87 16.73
N SER A 224 2.10 20.62 17.80
CA SER A 224 2.64 20.10 19.06
C SER A 224 1.83 18.89 19.52
N LEU A 225 2.50 17.93 20.14
CA LEU A 225 1.85 16.74 20.68
C LEU A 225 0.80 17.15 21.73
N GLU A 226 -0.45 16.81 21.48
CA GLU A 226 -1.56 17.02 22.41
C GLU A 226 -1.68 15.84 23.38
N ILE A 227 -1.71 14.63 22.84
CA ILE A 227 -1.91 13.40 23.60
C ILE A 227 -1.36 12.21 22.84
N SER A 228 -0.89 11.23 23.61
CA SER A 228 -0.48 9.90 23.15
C SER A 228 -1.35 8.85 23.83
N ILE A 229 -2.00 7.99 23.06
CA ILE A 229 -2.92 6.96 23.56
C ILE A 229 -2.37 5.59 23.20
N ASP A 230 -2.22 4.73 24.23
CA ASP A 230 -1.78 3.36 24.04
C ASP A 230 -2.97 2.47 23.62
N MET A 231 -2.83 1.81 22.47
CA MET A 231 -3.82 0.90 21.90
C MET A 231 -3.59 -0.56 22.23
N THR A 232 -2.59 -0.86 23.10
CA THR A 232 -2.18 -2.21 23.52
C THR A 232 -1.63 -3.12 22.44
N LYS A 233 -1.83 -2.79 21.17
CA LYS A 233 -1.30 -3.46 19.97
C LYS A 233 -0.80 -2.42 18.98
N SER A 234 0.14 -2.81 18.12
CA SER A 234 0.60 -1.96 17.02
C SER A 234 -0.56 -1.53 16.15
N VAL A 235 -0.60 -0.24 15.81
CA VAL A 235 -1.59 0.35 14.90
C VAL A 235 -0.95 0.49 13.53
N TYR A 236 -1.44 -0.27 12.57
CA TYR A 236 -0.87 -0.30 11.22
C TYR A 236 -1.46 0.77 10.30
N ASN A 237 -2.70 1.12 10.48
CA ASN A 237 -3.36 2.17 9.73
C ASN A 237 -4.55 2.71 10.53
N PHE A 238 -5.00 3.90 10.18
CA PHE A 238 -6.23 4.47 10.71
C PHE A 238 -6.89 5.36 9.66
N LEU A 239 -8.22 5.45 9.73
CA LEU A 239 -9.01 6.26 8.81
C LEU A 239 -10.11 6.98 9.59
N GLU A 240 -10.26 8.28 9.34
CA GLU A 240 -11.37 9.03 9.86
C GLU A 240 -12.66 8.65 9.14
N VAL A 241 -13.71 8.43 9.92
CA VAL A 241 -15.04 8.06 9.45
C VAL A 241 -16.06 9.05 10.04
N PRO A 242 -17.32 9.09 9.56
CA PRO A 242 -18.31 10.03 10.07
C PRO A 242 -18.46 10.03 11.59
N ASP A 243 -19.01 11.11 12.13
CA ASP A 243 -19.30 11.35 13.54
C ASP A 243 -18.06 11.49 14.43
N GLU A 244 -16.96 12.04 13.90
CA GLU A 244 -15.70 12.23 14.63
C GLU A 244 -15.15 10.92 15.21
N LYS A 245 -15.08 9.89 14.39
CA LYS A 245 -14.57 8.58 14.76
C LYS A 245 -13.38 8.17 13.89
N LEU A 246 -12.54 7.29 14.41
CA LEU A 246 -11.49 6.64 13.64
C LEU A 246 -11.74 5.13 13.62
N VAL A 247 -11.56 4.53 12.46
CA VAL A 247 -11.32 3.09 12.38
C VAL A 247 -9.82 2.86 12.45
N LEU A 248 -9.40 2.02 13.36
CA LEU A 248 -8.00 1.63 13.55
C LEU A 248 -7.82 0.20 13.06
N SER A 249 -6.78 -0.02 12.27
CA SER A 249 -6.36 -1.35 11.83
C SER A 249 -5.21 -1.83 12.72
N LEU A 250 -5.45 -2.91 13.46
CA LEU A 250 -4.49 -3.55 14.34
C LEU A 250 -4.27 -5.00 13.90
N ASN A 251 -3.29 -5.68 14.48
CA ASN A 251 -3.06 -7.09 14.18
C ASN A 251 -4.26 -7.95 14.59
N GLY A 252 -4.97 -8.47 13.59
CA GLY A 252 -6.12 -9.37 13.75
C GLY A 252 -7.43 -8.71 14.15
N GLU A 253 -7.50 -7.38 14.20
CA GLU A 253 -8.72 -6.69 14.64
C GLU A 253 -8.87 -5.29 14.04
N LEU A 254 -10.12 -4.82 13.94
CA LEU A 254 -10.45 -3.42 13.76
C LEU A 254 -11.02 -2.86 15.07
N LYS A 255 -10.69 -1.61 15.37
CA LYS A 255 -11.28 -0.88 16.49
C LYS A 255 -11.92 0.40 16.01
N LEU A 256 -13.11 0.72 16.56
CA LEU A 256 -13.75 2.00 16.36
C LEU A 256 -13.43 2.90 17.57
N PHE A 257 -12.74 3.99 17.31
CA PHE A 257 -12.29 4.94 18.31
C PHE A 257 -13.08 6.25 18.17
N ASP A 258 -13.56 6.77 19.28
CA ASP A 258 -14.30 8.02 19.34
C ASP A 258 -13.34 9.17 19.71
N LEU A 259 -13.24 10.17 18.85
CA LEU A 259 -12.31 11.29 19.00
C LEU A 259 -12.72 12.24 20.15
N LYS A 260 -14.03 12.33 20.49
CA LYS A 260 -14.52 13.20 21.56
C LYS A 260 -14.22 12.62 22.94
N THR A 261 -14.59 11.35 23.12
CA THR A 261 -14.38 10.64 24.38
C THR A 261 -12.98 10.07 24.54
N ARG A 262 -12.21 9.97 23.44
CA ARG A 262 -10.87 9.37 23.37
C ARG A 262 -10.85 7.91 23.84
N LYS A 263 -11.91 7.17 23.50
CA LYS A 263 -12.07 5.76 23.89
C LYS A 263 -12.41 4.88 22.70
N ILE A 264 -12.01 3.61 22.82
CA ILE A 264 -12.50 2.57 21.92
C ILE A 264 -13.96 2.30 22.31
N ILE A 265 -14.85 2.35 21.32
CA ILE A 265 -16.31 2.17 21.48
C ILE A 265 -16.80 0.85 20.92
N LYS A 266 -16.10 0.28 19.94
CA LYS A 266 -16.40 -1.04 19.34
C LYS A 266 -15.13 -1.73 18.88
N GLU A 267 -15.18 -3.06 18.88
CA GLU A 267 -14.11 -3.93 18.39
C GLU A 267 -14.67 -5.00 17.46
N LEU A 268 -13.95 -5.31 16.40
CA LEU A 268 -14.26 -6.37 15.47
C LEU A 268 -13.02 -7.25 15.31
N LYS A 269 -13.10 -8.48 15.83
CA LYS A 269 -12.01 -9.46 15.88
C LYS A 269 -12.04 -10.38 14.67
N ASP A 270 -11.00 -11.20 14.51
CA ASP A 270 -10.85 -12.19 13.43
C ASP A 270 -10.83 -11.57 12.03
N ILE A 271 -10.42 -10.32 11.93
CA ILE A 271 -10.16 -9.63 10.67
C ILE A 271 -8.65 -9.52 10.49
N SER A 272 -8.14 -10.23 9.52
CA SER A 272 -6.73 -10.16 9.13
C SER A 272 -6.47 -8.83 8.42
N CYS A 273 -6.26 -7.77 9.17
CA CYS A 273 -5.93 -6.44 8.64
C CYS A 273 -4.42 -6.23 8.49
N TYR A 274 -3.63 -7.26 8.76
CA TYR A 274 -2.19 -7.24 8.71
C TYR A 274 -1.70 -7.81 7.39
N ALA A 275 -0.91 -7.06 6.67
CA ALA A 275 -0.24 -7.55 5.48
C ALA A 275 1.26 -7.30 5.51
N ASP A 276 1.76 -6.29 6.12
CA ASP A 276 3.16 -5.90 6.35
C ASP A 276 3.15 -4.52 7.03
N TRP A 277 4.30 -4.03 7.44
CA TRP A 277 4.42 -2.84 8.29
C TRP A 277 4.08 -1.50 7.62
N VAL A 278 4.02 -1.41 6.29
CA VAL A 278 3.51 -0.23 5.57
C VAL A 278 2.45 -0.69 4.60
N ASN A 279 1.19 -0.33 4.84
CA ASN A 279 0.10 -0.66 3.95
C ASN A 279 -1.02 0.39 4.00
N ASP A 280 -1.66 0.63 2.87
CA ASP A 280 -2.85 1.48 2.77
C ASP A 280 -4.08 0.60 2.59
N ASN A 281 -4.46 -0.08 3.68
CA ASN A 281 -5.44 -1.16 3.70
C ASN A 281 -6.83 -0.77 4.20
N LEU A 282 -7.12 0.52 4.35
CA LEU A 282 -8.43 1.03 4.77
C LEU A 282 -9.00 1.93 3.68
N CYS A 283 -10.21 1.64 3.24
CA CYS A 283 -10.87 2.40 2.19
C CYS A 283 -12.36 2.58 2.51
N LEU A 284 -12.83 3.82 2.55
CA LEU A 284 -14.24 4.14 2.72
C LEU A 284 -14.92 4.22 1.36
N ILE A 285 -15.88 3.33 1.09
CA ILE A 285 -16.62 3.32 -0.19
C ILE A 285 -17.94 4.08 -0.10
N LYS A 286 -18.50 4.18 1.10
CA LYS A 286 -19.67 4.97 1.47
C LYS A 286 -19.50 5.44 2.92
N PRO A 287 -20.23 6.46 3.39
CA PRO A 287 -20.11 6.94 4.76
C PRO A 287 -20.19 5.86 5.84
N ASN A 288 -20.97 4.82 5.60
CA ASN A 288 -21.20 3.72 6.56
C ASN A 288 -20.58 2.37 6.13
N CYS A 289 -19.81 2.34 5.06
CA CYS A 289 -19.25 1.09 4.52
C CYS A 289 -17.75 1.22 4.30
N LEU A 290 -17.00 0.47 5.09
CA LEU A 290 -15.55 0.39 5.01
C LEU A 290 -15.13 -0.91 4.30
N ILE A 291 -14.11 -0.82 3.49
CA ILE A 291 -13.36 -1.98 3.01
C ILE A 291 -12.00 -1.99 3.68
N THR A 292 -11.59 -3.16 4.13
CA THR A 292 -10.22 -3.41 4.57
C THR A 292 -9.69 -4.69 3.94
N CYS A 293 -8.39 -4.81 3.87
CA CYS A 293 -7.75 -6.04 3.39
C CYS A 293 -6.57 -6.44 4.27
N GLY A 294 -6.22 -7.70 4.17
CA GLY A 294 -5.03 -8.26 4.77
C GLY A 294 -4.93 -9.74 4.47
N ASN A 295 -3.71 -10.24 4.33
CA ASN A 295 -3.47 -11.57 3.80
C ASN A 295 -4.25 -11.79 2.48
N SER A 296 -4.87 -12.95 2.34
CA SER A 296 -5.63 -13.29 1.12
C SER A 296 -7.10 -12.89 1.15
N TYR A 297 -7.49 -11.94 2.01
CA TYR A 297 -8.89 -11.57 2.15
C TYR A 297 -9.14 -10.08 2.01
N ILE A 298 -10.31 -9.77 1.46
CA ILE A 298 -10.94 -8.44 1.51
C ILE A 298 -12.17 -8.56 2.39
N TYR A 299 -12.36 -7.60 3.28
CA TYR A 299 -13.47 -7.54 4.22
C TYR A 299 -14.31 -6.29 3.97
N VAL A 300 -15.62 -6.45 3.96
CA VAL A 300 -16.58 -5.34 3.89
C VAL A 300 -17.22 -5.20 5.26
N VAL A 301 -17.15 -4.02 5.84
CA VAL A 301 -17.56 -3.75 7.22
C VAL A 301 -18.62 -2.64 7.25
N ASP A 302 -19.74 -2.92 7.91
CA ASP A 302 -20.75 -1.92 8.28
C ASP A 302 -20.25 -1.11 9.48
N LEU A 303 -20.10 0.19 9.32
CA LEU A 303 -19.61 1.07 10.38
C LEU A 303 -20.68 1.42 11.42
N VAL A 304 -21.97 1.34 11.08
CA VAL A 304 -23.07 1.64 12.00
C VAL A 304 -23.16 0.56 13.08
N GLN A 305 -23.25 -0.70 12.64
CA GLN A 305 -23.31 -1.84 13.56
C GLN A 305 -21.90 -2.30 13.98
N PHE A 306 -20.88 -1.91 13.23
CA PHE A 306 -19.49 -2.34 13.34
C PHE A 306 -19.36 -3.86 13.25
N LYS A 307 -19.87 -4.41 12.16
CA LYS A 307 -19.89 -5.85 11.89
C LYS A 307 -19.40 -6.17 10.49
N LEU A 308 -18.90 -7.38 10.32
CA LEU A 308 -18.52 -7.92 9.02
C LEU A 308 -19.78 -8.19 8.18
N LEU A 309 -19.87 -7.60 6.99
CA LEU A 309 -20.91 -7.84 6.00
C LEU A 309 -20.50 -8.89 4.99
N ASN A 310 -19.24 -8.85 4.54
CA ASN A 310 -18.76 -9.77 3.53
C ASN A 310 -17.25 -10.02 3.70
N LYS A 311 -16.80 -11.21 3.26
CA LYS A 311 -15.40 -11.63 3.24
C LYS A 311 -15.14 -12.37 1.93
N ILE A 312 -14.14 -11.88 1.17
CA ILE A 312 -13.79 -12.45 -0.13
C ILE A 312 -12.34 -12.93 -0.09
N ASN A 313 -12.09 -14.17 -0.52
CA ASN A 313 -10.75 -14.69 -0.72
C ASN A 313 -10.25 -14.27 -2.10
N THR A 314 -9.09 -13.63 -2.15
CA THR A 314 -8.45 -13.13 -3.37
C THR A 314 -7.37 -14.05 -3.90
N ASN A 315 -6.98 -15.07 -3.13
CA ASN A 315 -5.86 -15.98 -3.39
C ASN A 315 -4.49 -15.29 -3.51
N SER A 316 -4.38 -14.04 -3.01
CA SER A 316 -3.15 -13.25 -3.02
C SER A 316 -3.11 -12.37 -1.79
N ASN A 317 -1.92 -12.12 -1.24
CA ASN A 317 -1.80 -11.20 -0.11
C ASN A 317 -2.04 -9.77 -0.59
N ASN A 318 -3.08 -9.16 -0.06
CA ASN A 318 -3.52 -7.82 -0.40
C ASN A 318 -2.78 -6.80 0.48
N ILE A 319 -2.25 -5.76 -0.14
CA ILE A 319 -1.40 -4.75 0.52
C ILE A 319 -2.07 -3.38 0.54
N SER A 320 -2.61 -2.96 -0.60
CA SER A 320 -3.15 -1.61 -0.77
C SER A 320 -4.50 -1.61 -1.44
N LEU A 321 -5.33 -0.64 -1.09
CA LEU A 321 -6.68 -0.44 -1.61
C LEU A 321 -6.84 0.96 -2.19
N CYS A 322 -7.49 1.06 -3.33
CA CYS A 322 -7.95 2.32 -3.89
C CYS A 322 -9.38 2.16 -4.40
N TYR A 323 -10.30 3.01 -3.93
CA TYR A 323 -11.66 3.06 -4.45
C TYR A 323 -11.79 4.15 -5.50
N TRP A 324 -12.22 3.78 -6.68
CA TRP A 324 -12.26 4.66 -7.82
C TRP A 324 -13.32 4.22 -8.82
N ASN A 325 -14.17 5.16 -9.28
CA ASN A 325 -15.23 4.92 -10.27
C ASN A 325 -16.11 3.67 -9.97
N ASN A 326 -16.60 3.54 -8.74
CA ASN A 326 -17.37 2.39 -8.25
C ASN A 326 -16.64 1.04 -8.35
N LYS A 327 -15.33 1.06 -8.45
CA LYS A 327 -14.47 -0.10 -8.46
C LYS A 327 -13.49 -0.05 -7.30
N LEU A 328 -13.19 -1.20 -6.75
CA LEU A 328 -12.11 -1.36 -5.79
C LEU A 328 -10.89 -1.93 -6.52
N ILE A 329 -9.80 -1.23 -6.44
CA ILE A 329 -8.51 -1.64 -6.99
C ILE A 329 -7.63 -2.10 -5.84
N VAL A 330 -7.04 -3.28 -5.99
CA VAL A 330 -6.27 -3.94 -4.93
C VAL A 330 -4.87 -4.26 -5.43
N GLY A 331 -3.87 -3.71 -4.79
CA GLY A 331 -2.47 -4.05 -5.00
C GLY A 331 -2.04 -5.21 -4.10
N THR A 332 -1.23 -6.10 -4.63
CA THR A 332 -0.84 -7.34 -3.95
C THR A 332 0.68 -7.43 -3.74
N ASN A 333 1.09 -8.37 -2.89
CA ASN A 333 2.50 -8.61 -2.58
C ASN A 333 3.31 -9.22 -3.74
N ASN A 334 2.66 -9.80 -4.72
CA ASN A 334 3.30 -10.39 -5.90
C ASN A 334 3.26 -9.47 -7.14
N GLY A 335 2.93 -8.18 -6.95
CA GLY A 335 2.92 -7.20 -8.02
C GLY A 335 1.71 -7.28 -8.95
N MET A 336 0.65 -7.99 -8.55
CA MET A 336 -0.61 -8.07 -9.28
C MET A 336 -1.54 -6.94 -8.86
N ILE A 337 -2.32 -6.42 -9.78
CA ILE A 337 -3.46 -5.54 -9.49
C ILE A 337 -4.75 -6.32 -9.76
N GLN A 338 -5.65 -6.33 -8.80
CA GLN A 338 -6.98 -6.95 -8.91
C GLN A 338 -8.05 -5.87 -8.89
N GLU A 339 -9.09 -6.06 -9.69
CA GLU A 339 -10.20 -5.15 -9.83
C GLU A 339 -11.50 -5.83 -9.40
N PHE A 340 -12.26 -5.15 -8.55
CA PHE A 340 -13.56 -5.60 -8.05
C PHE A 340 -14.62 -4.55 -8.32
N LYS A 341 -15.78 -5.00 -8.80
CA LYS A 341 -17.00 -4.17 -8.86
C LYS A 341 -17.62 -4.08 -7.49
N VAL A 342 -17.98 -2.89 -7.10
CA VAL A 342 -18.67 -2.62 -5.83
C VAL A 342 -20.16 -2.41 -6.12
N ASN A 343 -20.99 -3.40 -5.77
CA ASN A 343 -22.43 -3.31 -5.88
C ASN A 343 -23.04 -3.32 -4.48
N GLU A 344 -23.50 -2.14 -4.02
CA GLU A 344 -23.97 -1.92 -2.66
C GLU A 344 -22.93 -2.34 -1.60
N GLU A 345 -23.11 -3.49 -0.96
CA GLU A 345 -22.21 -4.06 0.05
C GLU A 345 -21.53 -5.34 -0.42
N LYS A 346 -21.69 -5.67 -1.72
CA LYS A 346 -21.11 -6.88 -2.32
C LYS A 346 -19.98 -6.50 -3.26
N LEU A 347 -18.92 -7.27 -3.17
CA LEU A 347 -17.79 -7.19 -4.09
C LEU A 347 -17.84 -8.39 -5.03
N SER A 348 -17.66 -8.16 -6.31
CA SER A 348 -17.43 -9.21 -7.29
C SER A 348 -16.13 -8.94 -8.04
N LYS A 349 -15.27 -9.95 -8.14
CA LYS A 349 -14.02 -9.81 -8.90
C LYS A 349 -14.36 -9.66 -10.37
N ILE A 350 -13.85 -8.60 -11.00
CA ILE A 350 -14.03 -8.36 -12.43
C ILE A 350 -12.83 -8.90 -13.20
N SER A 351 -11.64 -8.46 -12.80
CA SER A 351 -10.41 -8.75 -13.52
C SER A 351 -9.21 -8.75 -12.61
N PHE A 352 -8.09 -9.18 -13.16
CA PHE A 352 -6.77 -9.01 -12.55
C PHE A 352 -5.73 -8.83 -13.66
N LYS A 353 -4.67 -8.10 -13.35
CA LYS A 353 -3.49 -7.98 -14.19
C LYS A 353 -2.27 -8.45 -13.42
N GLU A 354 -1.61 -9.47 -13.95
CA GLU A 354 -0.34 -9.96 -13.44
C GLU A 354 0.82 -9.10 -13.93
N ASN A 355 1.94 -9.18 -13.23
CA ASN A 355 3.17 -8.49 -13.61
C ASN A 355 3.03 -6.97 -13.76
N CYS A 356 2.06 -6.39 -13.07
CA CYS A 356 1.95 -4.93 -12.97
C CYS A 356 3.22 -4.35 -12.35
N HIS A 357 3.75 -5.03 -11.34
CA HIS A 357 5.02 -4.78 -10.70
C HIS A 357 5.74 -6.13 -10.46
N GLN A 358 7.03 -6.09 -10.16
CA GLN A 358 7.79 -7.30 -9.87
C GLN A 358 7.74 -7.71 -8.39
N ASN A 359 7.16 -6.85 -7.53
CA ASN A 359 7.14 -7.02 -6.09
C ASN A 359 5.92 -6.31 -5.48
N TYR A 360 5.84 -6.24 -4.14
CA TYR A 360 4.79 -5.58 -3.37
C TYR A 360 4.34 -4.25 -3.95
N ILE A 361 3.04 -4.07 -4.14
CA ILE A 361 2.44 -2.78 -4.48
C ILE A 361 2.02 -2.13 -3.17
N TRP A 362 2.85 -1.20 -2.68
CA TRP A 362 2.68 -0.59 -1.36
C TRP A 362 1.51 0.39 -1.29
N GLN A 363 1.32 1.15 -2.36
CA GLN A 363 0.21 2.07 -2.45
C GLN A 363 -0.31 2.21 -3.88
N ILE A 364 -1.61 2.39 -4.00
CA ILE A 364 -2.30 2.78 -5.22
C ILE A 364 -3.15 4.00 -4.90
N ILE A 365 -2.98 5.06 -5.68
CA ILE A 365 -3.78 6.27 -5.59
C ILE A 365 -4.40 6.61 -6.95
N ASN A 366 -5.34 7.51 -6.98
CA ASN A 366 -5.86 8.12 -8.21
C ASN A 366 -5.62 9.63 -8.17
N ASP A 367 -5.40 10.20 -9.35
CA ASP A 367 -5.32 11.65 -9.53
C ASP A 367 -6.68 12.24 -9.94
N ASP A 368 -6.77 13.59 -9.96
CA ASP A 368 -7.98 14.31 -10.37
C ASP A 368 -8.33 14.09 -11.85
N ALA A 369 -7.37 13.67 -12.68
CA ALA A 369 -7.60 13.35 -14.09
C ALA A 369 -8.19 11.94 -14.24
N GLY A 370 -8.21 11.15 -13.18
CA GLY A 370 -8.71 9.78 -13.14
C GLY A 370 -7.67 8.74 -13.56
N ASN A 371 -6.38 9.07 -13.56
CA ASN A 371 -5.32 8.08 -13.70
C ASN A 371 -5.11 7.34 -12.38
N LEU A 372 -4.81 6.05 -12.47
CA LEU A 372 -4.29 5.30 -11.33
C LEU A 372 -2.77 5.39 -11.30
N ILE A 373 -2.22 5.49 -10.10
CA ILE A 373 -0.78 5.57 -9.89
C ILE A 373 -0.43 4.55 -8.82
N SER A 374 0.49 3.66 -9.13
CA SER A 374 0.97 2.62 -8.20
C SER A 374 2.44 2.76 -7.91
N CYS A 375 2.84 2.52 -6.67
CA CYS A 375 4.25 2.41 -6.29
C CYS A 375 4.57 1.06 -5.67
N SER A 376 5.82 0.64 -5.79
CA SER A 376 6.19 -0.73 -5.48
C SER A 376 7.58 -0.84 -4.83
N HIS A 377 7.78 -1.99 -4.22
CA HIS A 377 9.08 -2.46 -3.74
C HIS A 377 10.08 -2.71 -4.89
N ASP A 378 9.63 -2.77 -6.13
CA ASP A 378 10.47 -2.91 -7.32
C ASP A 378 11.15 -1.59 -7.76
N ASN A 379 11.00 -0.52 -6.98
CA ASN A 379 11.54 0.82 -7.19
C ASN A 379 10.91 1.58 -8.37
N PHE A 380 9.74 1.12 -8.85
CA PHE A 380 9.02 1.79 -9.92
C PHE A 380 7.74 2.44 -9.42
N ILE A 381 7.42 3.56 -10.04
CA ILE A 381 6.08 4.14 -10.05
C ILE A 381 5.51 3.91 -11.45
N LYS A 382 4.28 3.45 -11.53
CA LYS A 382 3.57 3.24 -12.79
C LYS A 382 2.30 4.06 -12.81
N VAL A 383 2.07 4.73 -13.92
CA VAL A 383 0.88 5.54 -14.17
C VAL A 383 0.03 4.82 -15.21
N TRP A 384 -1.20 4.57 -14.87
CA TRP A 384 -2.18 3.86 -15.68
C TRP A 384 -3.21 4.86 -16.16
N ASN A 385 -3.43 4.90 -17.45
CA ASN A 385 -4.34 5.87 -18.06
C ASN A 385 -5.76 5.71 -17.51
N LYS A 386 -6.48 6.84 -17.56
CA LYS A 386 -7.91 6.91 -17.26
C LYS A 386 -8.65 5.73 -17.91
N ILE A 387 -9.34 5.07 -17.10
CA ILE A 387 -10.12 3.90 -17.40
C ILE A 387 -11.55 4.34 -17.70
#